data_02bb0afdde50d1fc8e7173aa30c90942
#
_entry.id   02bb0afdde50d1fc8e7173aa30c90942
#
_cell.length_a   1.000
_cell.length_b   1.000
_cell.length_c   1.000
_cell.angle_alpha   90.00
_cell.angle_beta   90.00
_cell.angle_gamma   90.00
#
_symmetry.space_group_name_H-M   'P 1'
#
loop_
_entity.id
_entity.type
_entity.pdbx_description
1 polymer ?
#
loop_
_entity_poly.entity_id
_entity_poly.type
_entity_poly.pdbx_seq_one_letter_code
_entity_poly.pdbx_strand_id
1 'polypeptide(L)'
;MLQFDAWKKVVVAVTILFGVLYAAPNILGSGGGGSFLPGSPINLGLDLQGGSHLLLRADIEEVERERLTNLADSLRVEMRKNKVAFRNLNVSDATLSFGLRNAEDNDKVNSYINNLSNDYDILIEDLEWRLALSEQGRIDVQTATVEQSIEIIRRRLDPDGTKEPIIQRQGLDRILVQLPGVDDPERVKRLLGRTA
;
A
#
# COMPACT_ATOMS: atom_id res chain seq x y z
N MET A 1 24.64 62.88 -11.18
CA MET A 1 23.25 62.39 -11.00
C MET A 1 22.87 61.55 -12.21
N LEU A 2 22.65 60.25 -12.04
CA LEU A 2 22.19 59.37 -13.12
C LEU A 2 20.70 59.69 -13.44
N GLN A 3 20.47 60.43 -14.53
CA GLN A 3 19.13 60.66 -15.02
C GLN A 3 18.75 59.46 -15.87
N PHE A 4 17.87 58.60 -15.35
CA PHE A 4 17.28 57.52 -16.12
C PHE A 4 16.19 58.13 -17.04
N ASP A 5 16.25 57.80 -18.32
CA ASP A 5 15.23 58.14 -19.30
C ASP A 5 13.84 57.60 -18.85
N ALA A 6 12.77 58.35 -19.13
CA ALA A 6 11.42 58.00 -18.69
C ALA A 6 10.99 56.57 -19.12
N TRP A 7 11.39 56.15 -20.30
CA TRP A 7 11.10 54.82 -20.83
C TRP A 7 11.75 53.68 -20.00
N LYS A 8 13.01 53.90 -19.50
CA LYS A 8 13.69 52.93 -18.63
C LYS A 8 12.99 52.78 -17.30
N LYS A 9 12.47 53.87 -16.73
CA LYS A 9 11.66 53.86 -15.51
C LYS A 9 10.37 53.06 -15.69
N VAL A 10 9.72 53.18 -16.85
CA VAL A 10 8.50 52.43 -17.18
C VAL A 10 8.80 50.94 -17.30
N VAL A 11 9.88 50.56 -17.98
CA VAL A 11 10.28 49.14 -18.08
C VAL A 11 10.55 48.51 -16.72
N VAL A 12 11.31 49.22 -15.86
CA VAL A 12 11.59 48.73 -14.50
C VAL A 12 10.30 48.61 -13.69
N ALA A 13 9.41 49.59 -13.76
CA ALA A 13 8.12 49.55 -13.04
C ALA A 13 7.25 48.38 -13.50
N VAL A 14 7.16 48.12 -14.80
CA VAL A 14 6.42 46.99 -15.38
C VAL A 14 7.03 45.64 -14.96
N THR A 15 8.37 45.52 -14.98
CA THR A 15 9.05 44.28 -14.54
C THR A 15 8.80 44.01 -13.05
N ILE A 16 8.88 45.01 -12.20
CA ILE A 16 8.56 44.90 -10.77
C ILE A 16 7.11 44.50 -10.56
N LEU A 17 6.18 45.16 -11.25
CA LEU A 17 4.75 44.85 -11.17
C LEU A 17 4.49 43.38 -11.57
N PHE A 18 5.12 42.92 -12.65
CA PHE A 18 4.99 41.54 -13.12
C PHE A 18 5.56 40.56 -12.12
N GLY A 19 6.72 40.87 -11.53
CA GLY A 19 7.34 40.04 -10.48
C GLY A 19 6.46 39.92 -9.23
N VAL A 20 5.88 41.03 -8.78
CA VAL A 20 4.95 41.08 -7.62
C VAL A 20 3.68 40.27 -7.93
N LEU A 21 3.12 40.42 -9.14
CA LEU A 21 1.93 39.67 -9.55
C LEU A 21 2.15 38.17 -9.59
N TYR A 22 3.33 37.73 -10.03
CA TYR A 22 3.71 36.32 -10.06
C TYR A 22 4.06 35.73 -8.67
N ALA A 23 4.56 36.57 -7.76
CA ALA A 23 4.88 36.18 -6.38
C ALA A 23 3.67 36.23 -5.44
N ALA A 24 2.62 36.97 -5.80
CA ALA A 24 1.44 37.17 -4.99
C ALA A 24 0.73 35.88 -4.53
N PRO A 25 0.59 34.82 -5.33
CA PRO A 25 -0.02 33.57 -4.89
C PRO A 25 0.71 32.91 -3.71
N ASN A 26 2.05 33.08 -3.65
CA ASN A 26 2.86 32.49 -2.56
C ASN A 26 2.74 33.27 -1.23
N ILE A 27 2.42 34.56 -1.28
CA ILE A 27 2.30 35.43 -0.10
C ILE A 27 0.89 35.40 0.48
N LEU A 28 -0.13 35.37 -0.39
CA LEU A 28 -1.54 35.38 -0.01
C LEU A 28 -2.10 34.03 0.40
N GLY A 29 -1.37 32.94 0.17
CA GLY A 29 -1.79 31.56 0.48
C GLY A 29 -2.99 31.09 -0.36
N SER A 30 -3.29 29.81 -0.31
CA SER A 30 -4.36 29.18 -1.10
C SER A 30 -5.80 29.61 -0.72
N GLY A 31 -5.97 30.51 0.22
CA GLY A 31 -7.28 30.93 0.75
C GLY A 31 -7.81 32.28 0.29
N GLY A 32 -7.02 33.11 -0.39
CA GLY A 32 -7.41 34.51 -0.60
C GLY A 32 -7.39 35.02 -2.05
N GLY A 33 -6.90 34.31 -3.00
CA GLY A 33 -6.81 34.77 -4.38
C GLY A 33 -7.70 33.97 -5.31
N GLY A 34 -8.85 34.52 -5.63
CA GLY A 34 -9.70 33.97 -6.68
C GLY A 34 -8.90 33.75 -7.97
N SER A 35 -9.42 32.98 -8.88
CA SER A 35 -8.94 32.50 -10.20
C SER A 35 -8.29 33.56 -11.14
N PHE A 36 -7.88 34.71 -10.61
CA PHE A 36 -7.39 35.87 -11.37
C PHE A 36 -5.85 36.00 -11.36
N LEU A 37 -5.12 35.31 -10.47
CA LEU A 37 -3.68 35.41 -10.36
C LEU A 37 -3.00 34.27 -11.12
N PRO A 38 -2.07 34.58 -12.03
CA PRO A 38 -1.32 33.54 -12.75
C PRO A 38 -0.31 32.89 -11.82
N GLY A 39 -0.42 31.56 -11.61
CA GLY A 39 0.52 30.74 -10.86
C GLY A 39 -0.17 29.90 -9.79
N SER A 40 0.29 28.68 -9.62
CA SER A 40 -0.05 27.81 -8.48
C SER A 40 0.89 28.09 -7.31
N PRO A 41 0.39 28.11 -6.06
CA PRO A 41 1.25 28.26 -4.89
C PRO A 41 2.28 27.13 -4.85
N ILE A 42 3.50 27.43 -4.41
CA ILE A 42 4.55 26.42 -4.22
C ILE A 42 4.13 25.54 -3.05
N ASN A 43 4.04 24.24 -3.27
CA ASN A 43 3.84 23.27 -2.22
C ASN A 43 5.15 23.18 -1.39
N LEU A 44 5.12 23.79 -0.22
CA LEU A 44 6.23 23.72 0.72
C LEU A 44 6.28 22.30 1.32
N GLY A 45 7.48 21.74 1.40
CA GLY A 45 7.69 20.43 2.02
C GLY A 45 7.33 20.39 3.50
N LEU A 46 7.28 19.18 4.05
CA LEU A 46 6.91 18.87 5.43
C LEU A 46 7.66 19.69 6.47
N ASP A 47 8.96 19.98 6.22
CA ASP A 47 9.84 20.73 7.10
C ASP A 47 9.43 22.20 7.28
N LEU A 48 8.67 22.75 6.34
CA LEU A 48 8.26 24.16 6.33
C LEU A 48 6.78 24.38 6.61
N GLN A 49 5.94 23.40 6.28
CA GLN A 49 4.48 23.46 6.52
C GLN A 49 4.03 22.71 7.77
N GLY A 50 4.93 21.89 8.38
CA GLY A 50 4.51 20.89 9.35
C GLY A 50 3.75 19.73 8.68
N GLY A 51 3.35 18.75 9.46
CA GLY A 51 2.55 17.64 8.96
C GLY A 51 2.67 16.39 9.81
N SER A 52 1.90 15.37 9.46
CA SER A 52 1.87 14.11 10.18
C SER A 52 2.82 13.10 9.56
N HIS A 53 3.61 12.46 10.43
CA HIS A 53 4.43 11.29 10.12
C HIS A 53 3.82 10.05 10.77
N LEU A 54 3.51 9.05 9.99
CA LEU A 54 2.99 7.78 10.47
C LEU A 54 3.84 6.64 9.96
N LEU A 55 4.20 5.73 10.84
CA LEU A 55 4.80 4.46 10.49
C LEU A 55 3.75 3.37 10.70
N LEU A 56 3.29 2.77 9.61
CA LEU A 56 2.33 1.69 9.60
C LEU A 56 3.06 0.36 9.45
N ARG A 57 2.50 -0.69 10.02
CA ARG A 57 2.98 -2.06 9.88
C ARG A 57 1.88 -2.89 9.22
N ALA A 58 2.25 -3.62 8.17
CA ALA A 58 1.37 -4.60 7.56
C ALA A 58 1.35 -5.87 8.41
N ASP A 59 0.16 -6.43 8.63
CA ASP A 59 0.00 -7.71 9.32
C ASP A 59 0.18 -8.86 8.33
N ILE A 60 1.44 -9.21 8.11
CA ILE A 60 1.82 -10.27 7.15
C ILE A 60 1.34 -11.64 7.63
N GLU A 61 1.39 -11.89 8.94
CA GLU A 61 0.98 -13.18 9.53
C GLU A 61 -0.50 -13.47 9.26
N GLU A 62 -1.35 -12.44 9.35
CA GLU A 62 -2.77 -12.57 9.04
C GLU A 62 -3.00 -12.88 7.56
N VAL A 63 -2.27 -12.21 6.67
CA VAL A 63 -2.38 -12.44 5.22
C VAL A 63 -1.88 -13.85 4.84
N GLU A 64 -0.79 -14.32 5.45
CA GLU A 64 -0.31 -15.70 5.27
C GLU A 64 -1.37 -16.72 5.71
N ARG A 65 -1.99 -16.50 6.86
CA ARG A 65 -3.06 -17.36 7.38
C ARG A 65 -4.30 -17.35 6.48
N GLU A 66 -4.70 -16.17 6.00
CA GLU A 66 -5.82 -16.03 5.06
C GLU A 66 -5.52 -16.77 3.75
N ARG A 67 -4.30 -16.67 3.22
CA ARG A 67 -3.89 -17.37 2.01
C ARG A 67 -3.96 -18.89 2.16
N LEU A 68 -3.48 -19.42 3.31
CA LEU A 68 -3.59 -20.84 3.61
C LEU A 68 -5.03 -21.29 3.83
N THR A 69 -5.89 -20.45 4.41
CA THR A 69 -7.32 -20.71 4.57
C THR A 69 -8.02 -20.79 3.21
N ASN A 70 -7.72 -19.85 2.32
CA ASN A 70 -8.24 -19.86 0.95
C ASN A 70 -7.77 -21.10 0.16
N LEU A 71 -6.52 -21.54 0.39
CA LEU A 71 -6.01 -22.79 -0.16
C LEU A 71 -6.77 -23.99 0.39
N ALA A 72 -7.01 -24.03 1.71
CA ALA A 72 -7.77 -25.10 2.35
C ALA A 72 -9.18 -25.22 1.77
N ASP A 73 -9.87 -24.11 1.55
CA ASP A 73 -11.20 -24.09 0.95
C ASP A 73 -11.19 -24.57 -0.50
N SER A 74 -10.20 -24.14 -1.27
CA SER A 74 -10.00 -24.58 -2.65
C SER A 74 -9.71 -26.10 -2.72
N LEU A 75 -8.82 -26.58 -1.86
CA LEU A 75 -8.53 -28.02 -1.73
C LEU A 75 -9.77 -28.81 -1.32
N ARG A 76 -10.56 -28.30 -0.37
CA ARG A 76 -11.81 -28.95 0.06
C ARG A 76 -12.80 -29.13 -1.10
N VAL A 77 -12.95 -28.12 -1.94
CA VAL A 77 -13.82 -28.16 -3.12
C VAL A 77 -13.30 -29.18 -4.14
N GLU A 78 -12.00 -29.13 -4.44
CA GLU A 78 -11.40 -30.00 -5.47
C GLU A 78 -11.35 -31.48 -5.01
N MET A 79 -11.02 -31.73 -3.76
CA MET A 79 -11.03 -33.09 -3.20
C MET A 79 -12.45 -33.70 -3.23
N ARG A 80 -13.49 -32.91 -2.91
CA ARG A 80 -14.89 -33.37 -3.03
C ARG A 80 -15.29 -33.66 -4.45
N LYS A 81 -14.92 -32.82 -5.40
CA LYS A 81 -15.20 -32.99 -6.84
C LYS A 81 -14.58 -34.28 -7.37
N ASN A 82 -13.35 -34.58 -6.96
CA ASN A 82 -12.60 -35.77 -7.36
C ASN A 82 -12.89 -37.00 -6.49
N LYS A 83 -13.85 -36.91 -5.55
CA LYS A 83 -14.25 -37.97 -4.61
C LYS A 83 -13.06 -38.47 -3.75
N VAL A 84 -12.10 -37.59 -3.46
CA VAL A 84 -10.98 -37.86 -2.55
C VAL A 84 -11.48 -37.75 -1.10
N ALA A 85 -11.30 -38.84 -0.33
CA ALA A 85 -11.70 -38.85 1.07
C ALA A 85 -10.56 -38.32 1.97
N PHE A 86 -10.84 -37.22 2.69
CA PHE A 86 -9.90 -36.57 3.57
C PHE A 86 -10.44 -36.42 4.99
N ARG A 87 -9.56 -36.09 5.94
CA ARG A 87 -9.88 -35.84 7.36
C ARG A 87 -9.05 -34.66 7.88
N ASN A 88 -9.55 -33.99 8.93
CA ASN A 88 -8.84 -32.97 9.71
C ASN A 88 -8.19 -31.84 8.87
N LEU A 89 -8.89 -31.36 7.82
CA LEU A 89 -8.40 -30.23 7.05
C LEU A 89 -8.50 -28.96 7.91
N ASN A 90 -7.35 -28.47 8.38
CA ASN A 90 -7.24 -27.35 9.31
C ASN A 90 -6.01 -26.50 9.01
N VAL A 91 -6.12 -25.19 9.31
CA VAL A 91 -5.00 -24.24 9.27
C VAL A 91 -4.66 -23.83 10.69
N SER A 92 -3.44 -24.08 11.12
CA SER A 92 -2.90 -23.71 12.42
C SER A 92 -1.44 -23.33 12.30
N ASP A 93 -1.01 -22.29 13.02
CA ASP A 93 0.40 -21.86 13.08
C ASP A 93 1.06 -21.69 11.69
N ALA A 94 0.36 -20.98 10.79
CA ALA A 94 0.79 -20.77 9.40
C ALA A 94 1.10 -22.09 8.63
N THR A 95 0.40 -23.18 9.01
CA THR A 95 0.51 -24.48 8.36
C THR A 95 -0.88 -25.03 8.07
N LEU A 96 -1.12 -25.45 6.84
CA LEU A 96 -2.28 -26.22 6.45
C LEU A 96 -1.99 -27.70 6.64
N SER A 97 -2.80 -28.40 7.40
CA SER A 97 -2.69 -29.83 7.64
C SER A 97 -3.97 -30.57 7.27
N PHE A 98 -3.84 -31.76 6.71
CA PHE A 98 -4.94 -32.69 6.46
C PHE A 98 -4.43 -34.12 6.27
N GLY A 99 -5.30 -35.08 6.49
CA GLY A 99 -5.02 -36.48 6.24
C GLY A 99 -5.84 -37.05 5.09
N LEU A 100 -5.23 -37.88 4.24
CA LEU A 100 -5.94 -38.69 3.25
C LEU A 100 -6.37 -40.02 3.87
N ARG A 101 -7.41 -40.63 3.31
CA ARG A 101 -7.85 -41.99 3.73
C ARG A 101 -7.25 -43.09 2.87
N ASN A 102 -6.97 -42.79 1.61
CA ASN A 102 -6.47 -43.76 0.63
C ASN A 102 -5.14 -43.24 0.06
N ALA A 103 -4.13 -44.11 0.00
CA ALA A 103 -2.83 -43.78 -0.57
C ALA A 103 -2.88 -43.49 -2.09
N GLU A 104 -3.85 -44.11 -2.80
CA GLU A 104 -4.04 -43.92 -4.23
C GLU A 104 -4.43 -42.48 -4.62
N ASP A 105 -4.93 -41.70 -3.68
CA ASP A 105 -5.32 -40.32 -3.90
C ASP A 105 -4.16 -39.32 -3.74
N ASN A 106 -2.98 -39.78 -3.26
CA ASN A 106 -1.80 -38.92 -3.09
C ASN A 106 -1.40 -38.22 -4.39
N ASP A 107 -1.34 -38.96 -5.50
CA ASP A 107 -0.90 -38.40 -6.79
C ASP A 107 -1.87 -37.33 -7.32
N LYS A 108 -3.18 -37.50 -7.10
CA LYS A 108 -4.19 -36.52 -7.50
C LYS A 108 -4.04 -35.23 -6.71
N VAL A 109 -3.87 -35.33 -5.40
CA VAL A 109 -3.73 -34.19 -4.52
C VAL A 109 -2.40 -33.46 -4.80
N ASN A 110 -1.32 -34.22 -4.99
CA ASN A 110 -0.02 -33.64 -5.32
C ASN A 110 -0.05 -32.87 -6.66
N SER A 111 -0.64 -33.48 -7.68
CA SER A 111 -0.79 -32.83 -8.98
C SER A 111 -1.63 -31.53 -8.88
N TYR A 112 -2.67 -31.54 -8.07
CA TYR A 112 -3.51 -30.35 -7.87
C TYR A 112 -2.73 -29.23 -7.18
N ILE A 113 -2.01 -29.53 -6.09
CA ILE A 113 -1.24 -28.53 -5.34
C ILE A 113 -0.12 -27.94 -6.21
N ASN A 114 0.64 -28.79 -6.92
CA ASN A 114 1.72 -28.35 -7.80
C ASN A 114 1.22 -27.49 -8.98
N ASN A 115 -0.01 -27.70 -9.43
CA ASN A 115 -0.62 -26.88 -10.49
C ASN A 115 -1.10 -25.52 -9.98
N LEU A 116 -1.29 -25.32 -8.67
CA LEU A 116 -1.71 -24.05 -8.10
C LEU A 116 -0.56 -23.05 -8.05
N SER A 117 0.55 -23.42 -7.44
CA SER A 117 1.79 -22.63 -7.43
C SER A 117 2.91 -23.41 -6.76
N ASN A 118 4.17 -23.00 -7.02
CA ASN A 118 5.36 -23.50 -6.35
C ASN A 118 5.66 -22.75 -5.03
N ASP A 119 4.69 -22.02 -4.51
CA ASP A 119 4.89 -21.14 -3.35
C ASP A 119 4.79 -21.88 -2.01
N TYR A 120 4.58 -23.20 -2.05
CA TYR A 120 4.35 -24.00 -0.85
C TYR A 120 5.40 -25.09 -0.68
N ASP A 121 5.91 -25.22 0.53
CA ASP A 121 6.66 -26.40 0.96
C ASP A 121 5.66 -27.46 1.40
N ILE A 122 5.82 -28.66 0.84
CA ILE A 122 4.93 -29.80 1.08
C ILE A 122 5.70 -30.86 1.84
N LEU A 123 5.23 -31.23 3.02
CA LEU A 123 5.70 -32.35 3.79
C LEU A 123 4.62 -33.42 3.82
N ILE A 124 4.96 -34.64 3.38
CA ILE A 124 4.05 -35.79 3.36
C ILE A 124 4.66 -36.87 4.27
N GLU A 125 3.93 -37.19 5.33
CA GLU A 125 4.29 -38.30 6.25
C GLU A 125 3.16 -39.35 6.20
N ASP A 126 3.38 -40.47 5.55
CA ASP A 126 2.37 -41.46 5.23
C ASP A 126 1.16 -40.92 4.46
N LEU A 127 0.07 -40.62 5.15
CA LEU A 127 -1.16 -40.05 4.60
C LEU A 127 -1.47 -38.66 5.17
N GLU A 128 -0.60 -38.14 6.03
CA GLU A 128 -0.73 -36.81 6.61
C GLU A 128 0.07 -35.81 5.77
N TRP A 129 -0.60 -34.75 5.38
CA TRP A 129 -0.07 -33.66 4.57
C TRP A 129 0.07 -32.41 5.39
N ARG A 130 1.21 -31.76 5.27
CA ARG A 130 1.45 -30.43 5.85
C ARG A 130 1.97 -29.51 4.77
N LEU A 131 1.32 -28.36 4.60
CA LEU A 131 1.70 -27.34 3.66
C LEU A 131 1.97 -26.04 4.41
N ALA A 132 3.10 -25.42 4.13
CA ALA A 132 3.45 -24.11 4.58
C ALA A 132 3.89 -23.26 3.39
N LEU A 133 3.86 -21.94 3.52
CA LEU A 133 4.48 -21.10 2.50
C LEU A 133 5.98 -21.33 2.47
N SER A 134 6.55 -21.54 1.29
CA SER A 134 7.99 -21.58 1.08
C SER A 134 8.61 -20.21 1.40
N GLU A 135 9.93 -20.17 1.56
CA GLU A 135 10.63 -18.89 1.78
C GLU A 135 10.34 -17.89 0.65
N GLN A 136 10.35 -18.35 -0.60
CA GLN A 136 10.00 -17.50 -1.74
C GLN A 136 8.54 -17.07 -1.69
N GLY A 137 7.62 -17.99 -1.38
CA GLY A 137 6.19 -17.69 -1.23
C GLY A 137 5.91 -16.63 -0.15
N ARG A 138 6.64 -16.67 0.97
CA ARG A 138 6.56 -15.63 2.02
C ARG A 138 7.04 -14.27 1.53
N ILE A 139 8.18 -14.22 0.85
CA ILE A 139 8.73 -12.98 0.28
C ILE A 139 7.73 -12.37 -0.72
N ASP A 140 7.11 -13.20 -1.55
CA ASP A 140 6.15 -12.75 -2.55
C ASP A 140 4.86 -12.23 -1.89
N VAL A 141 4.33 -12.95 -0.89
CA VAL A 141 3.17 -12.49 -0.09
C VAL A 141 3.48 -11.17 0.59
N GLN A 142 4.63 -11.06 1.25
CA GLN A 142 5.04 -9.85 1.96
C GLN A 142 5.17 -8.66 1.01
N THR A 143 5.81 -8.86 -0.13
CA THR A 143 6.00 -7.81 -1.14
C THR A 143 4.66 -7.34 -1.69
N ALA A 144 3.81 -8.29 -2.13
CA ALA A 144 2.49 -7.99 -2.66
C ALA A 144 1.59 -7.29 -1.63
N THR A 145 1.63 -7.73 -0.37
CA THR A 145 0.83 -7.13 0.72
C THR A 145 1.23 -5.68 0.97
N VAL A 146 2.54 -5.40 1.03
CA VAL A 146 3.02 -4.03 1.24
C VAL A 146 2.68 -3.13 0.05
N GLU A 147 2.86 -3.59 -1.18
CA GLU A 147 2.51 -2.84 -2.39
C GLU A 147 1.02 -2.55 -2.48
N GLN A 148 0.18 -3.54 -2.21
CA GLN A 148 -1.27 -3.38 -2.19
C GLN A 148 -1.70 -2.42 -1.06
N SER A 149 -1.08 -2.52 0.11
CA SER A 149 -1.34 -1.61 1.24
C SER A 149 -0.98 -0.16 0.89
N ILE A 150 0.15 0.08 0.23
CA ILE A 150 0.57 1.41 -0.24
C ILE A 150 -0.50 2.00 -1.18
N GLU A 151 -1.01 1.20 -2.11
CA GLU A 151 -2.03 1.66 -3.05
C GLU A 151 -3.36 1.97 -2.36
N ILE A 152 -3.78 1.14 -1.40
CA ILE A 152 -4.98 1.38 -0.60
C ILE A 152 -4.84 2.66 0.24
N ILE A 153 -3.68 2.83 0.90
CA ILE A 153 -3.37 4.01 1.71
C ILE A 153 -3.43 5.27 0.84
N ARG A 154 -2.81 5.24 -0.35
CA ARG A 154 -2.83 6.36 -1.29
C ARG A 154 -4.25 6.76 -1.67
N ARG A 155 -5.08 5.81 -2.08
CA ARG A 155 -6.49 6.08 -2.45
C ARG A 155 -7.33 6.64 -1.32
N ARG A 156 -7.03 6.27 -0.07
CA ARG A 156 -7.78 6.75 1.10
C ARG A 156 -7.35 8.14 1.55
N LEU A 157 -6.06 8.42 1.50
CA LEU A 157 -5.51 9.69 1.97
C LEU A 157 -5.68 10.79 0.93
N ASP A 158 -5.60 10.43 -0.33
CA ASP A 158 -5.67 11.37 -1.45
C ASP A 158 -6.54 10.86 -2.60
N PRO A 159 -7.86 10.74 -2.37
CA PRO A 159 -8.79 10.28 -3.41
C PRO A 159 -8.85 11.22 -4.62
N ASP A 160 -8.57 12.50 -4.41
CA ASP A 160 -8.67 13.55 -5.43
C ASP A 160 -7.32 13.90 -6.06
N GLY A 161 -6.20 13.33 -5.60
CA GLY A 161 -4.84 13.61 -6.09
C GLY A 161 -4.31 14.99 -5.76
N THR A 162 -4.86 15.64 -4.71
CA THR A 162 -4.53 17.05 -4.39
C THR A 162 -3.58 17.21 -3.20
N LYS A 163 -3.42 16.19 -2.36
CA LYS A 163 -2.67 16.28 -1.10
C LYS A 163 -1.23 15.78 -1.21
N GLU A 164 -0.89 15.06 -2.28
CA GLU A 164 0.44 14.53 -2.58
C GLU A 164 1.13 13.88 -1.38
N PRO A 165 0.53 12.87 -0.72
CA PRO A 165 1.15 12.18 0.40
C PRO A 165 2.41 11.45 -0.06
N ILE A 166 3.48 11.52 0.74
CA ILE A 166 4.66 10.71 0.52
C ILE A 166 4.43 9.36 1.21
N ILE A 167 4.30 8.30 0.42
CA ILE A 167 4.07 6.94 0.92
C ILE A 167 5.20 6.06 0.40
N GLN A 168 5.99 5.51 1.32
CA GLN A 168 7.19 4.75 0.99
C GLN A 168 7.27 3.47 1.81
N ARG A 169 7.73 2.39 1.18
CA ARG A 169 8.08 1.16 1.89
C ARG A 169 9.30 1.40 2.77
N GLN A 170 9.26 0.96 4.01
CA GLN A 170 10.36 1.01 4.95
C GLN A 170 10.66 -0.38 5.52
N GLY A 171 11.68 -1.03 5.00
CA GLY A 171 12.00 -2.42 5.37
C GLY A 171 11.04 -3.42 4.72
N LEU A 172 10.76 -4.51 5.44
CA LEU A 172 10.01 -5.64 4.88
C LEU A 172 8.49 -5.52 5.04
N ASP A 173 8.03 -4.98 6.16
CA ASP A 173 6.62 -4.99 6.59
C ASP A 173 6.07 -3.60 6.95
N ARG A 174 6.89 -2.53 6.81
CA ARG A 174 6.51 -1.19 7.24
C ARG A 174 6.32 -0.24 6.07
N ILE A 175 5.42 0.73 6.28
CA ILE A 175 5.07 1.77 5.32
C ILE A 175 5.17 3.11 6.05
N LEU A 176 6.05 3.98 5.56
CA LEU A 176 6.16 5.35 6.02
C LEU A 176 5.16 6.20 5.23
N VAL A 177 4.31 6.93 5.96
CA VAL A 177 3.32 7.84 5.40
C VAL A 177 3.59 9.23 5.95
N GLN A 178 3.80 10.20 5.06
CA GLN A 178 4.00 11.59 5.40
C GLN A 178 2.93 12.43 4.70
N LEU A 179 2.23 13.24 5.48
CA LEU A 179 1.15 14.11 5.02
C LEU A 179 1.48 15.56 5.31
N PRO A 180 1.90 16.33 4.30
CA PRO A 180 2.12 17.76 4.46
C PRO A 180 0.83 18.48 4.83
N GLY A 181 0.92 19.47 5.75
CA GLY A 181 -0.20 20.33 6.13
C GLY A 181 -1.34 19.65 6.91
N VAL A 182 -1.14 18.43 7.42
CA VAL A 182 -2.10 17.73 8.29
C VAL A 182 -1.48 17.56 9.67
N ASP A 183 -1.89 18.38 10.63
CA ASP A 183 -1.34 18.39 12.00
C ASP A 183 -2.00 17.38 12.95
N ASP A 184 -3.07 16.70 12.53
CA ASP A 184 -3.81 15.74 13.35
C ASP A 184 -3.54 14.28 12.91
N PRO A 185 -2.55 13.58 13.53
CA PRO A 185 -2.27 12.17 13.26
C PRO A 185 -3.45 11.24 13.56
N GLU A 186 -4.29 11.59 14.55
CA GLU A 186 -5.44 10.77 14.93
C GLU A 186 -6.54 10.82 13.85
N ARG A 187 -6.69 11.94 13.18
CA ARG A 187 -7.58 12.04 12.02
C ARG A 187 -7.12 11.12 10.89
N VAL A 188 -5.81 11.07 10.64
CA VAL A 188 -5.22 10.20 9.61
C VAL A 188 -5.42 8.72 9.99
N LYS A 189 -5.18 8.34 11.24
CA LYS A 189 -5.43 6.98 11.73
C LYS A 189 -6.90 6.58 11.56
N ARG A 190 -7.85 7.48 11.86
CA ARG A 190 -9.28 7.22 11.65
C ARG A 190 -9.64 7.02 10.17
N LEU A 191 -9.00 7.73 9.26
CA LEU A 191 -9.20 7.55 7.82
C LEU A 191 -8.66 6.20 7.33
N LEU A 192 -7.53 5.77 7.88
CA LEU A 192 -6.91 4.48 7.56
C LEU A 192 -7.60 3.31 8.25
N GLY A 193 -8.02 3.46 9.51
CA GLY A 193 -8.63 2.41 10.33
C GLY A 193 -10.10 2.08 10.02
N ARG A 194 -10.71 2.71 9.03
CA ARG A 194 -12.11 2.46 8.61
C ARG A 194 -12.30 1.20 7.75
N THR A 195 -11.34 0.28 7.81
CA THR A 195 -11.48 -0.99 7.10
C THR A 195 -11.01 -2.11 8.00
N ALA A 196 -11.90 -2.78 8.52
CA ALA A 196 -11.84 -4.22 8.69
C ALA A 196 -12.83 -4.80 7.69
#